data_39e6f2813528221ddc3791a68e7ac435
#
_entry.id   39e6f2813528221ddc3791a68e7ac435
#
_cell.length_a   1.000
_cell.length_b   1.000
_cell.length_c   1.000
_cell.angle_alpha   90.00
_cell.angle_beta   90.00
_cell.angle_gamma   90.00
#
_symmetry.space_group_name_H-M   'P 1'
#
loop_
_entity.id
_entity.type
_entity.pdbx_description
1 polymer ?
#
loop_
_entity_poly.entity_id
_entity_poly.type
_entity_poly.pdbx_seq_one_letter_code
_entity_poly.pdbx_strand_id
1 'polypeptide(L)'
;MRDDSRRLGEVEQLVLLAVLRLEGGAYAVPIRELVARDAGVRLSRGSVYVTLDRLEAKGFVDSWFGDPISEPGGKSRRMFRIRPAGLAALRSIQKAISRLAAGTVLER
;
A
#
# COMPACT_ATOMS: atom_id res chain seq x y z
N MET A 1 -9.45 19.57 16.41
CA MET A 1 -8.52 18.44 16.54
C MET A 1 -8.44 17.68 15.23
N ARG A 2 -7.24 17.33 14.82
CA ARG A 2 -7.05 16.63 13.57
C ARG A 2 -7.46 15.15 13.72
N ASP A 3 -8.16 14.64 12.72
CA ASP A 3 -8.54 13.23 12.70
C ASP A 3 -7.36 12.38 12.24
N ASP A 4 -6.74 11.63 13.16
CA ASP A 4 -5.57 10.81 12.87
C ASP A 4 -5.93 9.51 12.14
N SER A 5 -7.21 9.15 12.04
CA SER A 5 -7.63 7.92 11.37
C SER A 5 -7.27 7.91 9.88
N ARG A 6 -7.07 9.09 9.27
CA ARG A 6 -6.71 9.24 7.85
C ARG A 6 -5.20 9.31 7.61
N ARG A 7 -4.40 9.29 8.66
CA ARG A 7 -2.95 9.30 8.52
C ARG A 7 -2.47 7.91 8.15
N LEU A 8 -1.35 7.90 7.44
CA LEU A 8 -0.71 6.64 7.04
C LEU A 8 0.33 6.24 8.07
N GLY A 9 0.15 5.05 8.66
CA GLY A 9 1.20 4.42 9.44
C GLY A 9 2.31 3.92 8.53
N GLU A 10 3.42 3.49 9.11
CA GLU A 10 4.59 3.05 8.35
C GLU A 10 4.25 1.88 7.41
N VAL A 11 3.62 0.83 7.93
CA VAL A 11 3.26 -0.34 7.11
C VAL A 11 2.23 0.05 6.05
N GLU A 12 1.28 0.91 6.39
CA GLU A 12 0.31 1.40 5.42
C GLU A 12 0.97 2.13 4.25
N GLN A 13 2.00 2.93 4.53
CA GLN A 13 2.77 3.61 3.48
C GLN A 13 3.44 2.61 2.54
N LEU A 14 4.08 1.60 3.11
CA LEU A 14 4.78 0.58 2.32
C LEU A 14 3.82 -0.21 1.44
N VAL A 15 2.70 -0.64 2.01
CA VAL A 15 1.69 -1.41 1.28
C VAL A 15 1.04 -0.55 0.20
N LEU A 16 0.72 0.69 0.50
CA LEU A 16 0.10 1.60 -0.47
C LEU A 16 1.04 1.91 -1.63
N LEU A 17 2.33 2.10 -1.36
CA LEU A 17 3.33 2.27 -2.41
C LEU A 17 3.44 1.03 -3.28
N ALA A 18 3.36 -0.16 -2.68
CA ALA A 18 3.39 -1.41 -3.43
C ALA A 18 2.17 -1.53 -4.36
N VAL A 19 0.99 -1.12 -3.87
CA VAL A 19 -0.22 -1.10 -4.69
C VAL A 19 -0.03 -0.18 -5.90
N LEU A 20 0.51 1.01 -5.69
CA LEU A 20 0.78 1.96 -6.76
C LEU A 20 1.75 1.38 -7.79
N ARG A 21 2.83 0.77 -7.32
CA ARG A 21 3.87 0.22 -8.20
C ARG A 21 3.37 -0.96 -9.02
N LEU A 22 2.47 -1.75 -8.45
CA LEU A 22 1.90 -2.94 -9.10
C LEU A 22 0.59 -2.63 -9.83
N GLU A 23 0.41 -1.40 -10.24
CA GLU A 23 -0.82 -0.99 -10.91
C GLU A 23 -1.22 -1.98 -12.01
N GLY A 24 -2.48 -2.43 -11.94
CA GLY A 24 -2.99 -3.44 -12.86
C GLY A 24 -2.76 -4.88 -12.41
N GLY A 25 -1.92 -5.10 -11.40
CA GLY A 25 -1.61 -6.46 -10.93
C GLY A 25 -1.46 -6.54 -9.41
N ALA A 26 -2.03 -5.60 -8.66
CA ALA A 26 -1.86 -5.56 -7.22
C ALA A 26 -2.86 -6.48 -6.51
N TYR A 27 -2.36 -7.55 -5.93
CA TYR A 27 -3.09 -8.40 -5.00
C TYR A 27 -2.11 -8.81 -3.88
N ALA A 28 -2.60 -9.51 -2.86
CA ALA A 28 -1.82 -9.70 -1.63
C ALA A 28 -0.43 -10.29 -1.83
N VAL A 29 -0.30 -11.32 -2.70
CA VAL A 29 0.98 -12.03 -2.87
C VAL A 29 2.08 -11.13 -3.45
N PRO A 30 1.90 -10.49 -4.63
CA PRO A 30 2.96 -9.63 -5.15
C PRO A 30 3.19 -8.38 -4.30
N ILE A 31 2.18 -7.87 -3.61
CA ILE A 31 2.36 -6.75 -2.66
C ILE A 31 3.33 -7.18 -1.56
N ARG A 32 3.08 -8.33 -0.95
CA ARG A 32 3.91 -8.86 0.14
C ARG A 32 5.35 -9.10 -0.33
N GLU A 33 5.49 -9.70 -1.51
CA GLU A 33 6.81 -9.98 -2.09
C GLU A 33 7.60 -8.71 -2.39
N LEU A 34 6.93 -7.70 -2.94
CA LEU A 34 7.56 -6.43 -3.27
C LEU A 34 8.02 -5.69 -2.02
N VAL A 35 7.19 -5.65 -0.98
CA VAL A 35 7.56 -5.01 0.29
C VAL A 35 8.75 -5.72 0.92
N ALA A 36 8.79 -7.05 0.89
CA ALA A 36 9.92 -7.80 1.41
C ALA A 36 11.20 -7.52 0.62
N ARG A 37 11.10 -7.55 -0.70
CA ARG A 37 12.27 -7.39 -1.58
C ARG A 37 12.83 -5.98 -1.54
N ASP A 38 11.97 -4.97 -1.70
CA ASP A 38 12.43 -3.60 -1.89
C ASP A 38 12.50 -2.78 -0.60
N ALA A 39 11.69 -3.10 0.41
CA ALA A 39 11.71 -2.39 1.69
C ALA A 39 12.35 -3.21 2.82
N GLY A 40 12.63 -4.49 2.58
CA GLY A 40 13.23 -5.35 3.60
C GLY A 40 12.30 -5.65 4.77
N VAL A 41 10.99 -5.50 4.59
CA VAL A 41 10.01 -5.70 5.64
C VAL A 41 9.19 -6.94 5.33
N ARG A 42 9.25 -7.93 6.21
CA ARG A 42 8.49 -9.17 6.05
C ARG A 42 7.15 -9.04 6.77
N LEU A 43 6.10 -9.01 5.99
CA LEU A 43 4.74 -8.94 6.51
C LEU A 43 4.11 -10.33 6.44
N SER A 44 3.35 -10.68 7.47
CA SER A 44 2.53 -11.90 7.39
C SER A 44 1.39 -11.66 6.41
N ARG A 45 0.82 -12.74 5.89
CA ARG A 45 -0.35 -12.67 5.02
C ARG A 45 -1.50 -11.91 5.71
N GLY A 46 -1.74 -12.21 6.98
CA GLY A 46 -2.78 -11.52 7.75
C GLY A 46 -2.51 -10.03 7.88
N SER A 47 -1.27 -9.63 8.13
CA SER A 47 -0.90 -8.21 8.22
C SER A 47 -1.16 -7.47 6.93
N VAL A 48 -0.87 -8.09 5.78
CA VAL A 48 -1.15 -7.46 4.48
C VAL A 48 -2.63 -7.22 4.31
N TYR A 49 -3.48 -8.21 4.59
CA TYR A 49 -4.92 -8.06 4.45
C TYR A 49 -5.50 -7.05 5.43
N VAL A 50 -5.06 -7.07 6.69
CA VAL A 50 -5.51 -6.07 7.67
C VAL A 50 -5.13 -4.66 7.21
N THR A 51 -3.92 -4.49 6.69
CA THR A 51 -3.46 -3.20 6.21
C THR A 51 -4.27 -2.74 4.99
N LEU A 52 -4.51 -3.64 4.03
CA LEU A 52 -5.32 -3.32 2.85
C LEU A 52 -6.76 -2.95 3.23
N ASP A 53 -7.35 -3.66 4.19
CA ASP A 53 -8.68 -3.33 4.67
C ASP A 53 -8.74 -1.94 5.32
N ARG A 54 -7.71 -1.58 6.07
CA ARG A 54 -7.59 -0.24 6.64
C ARG A 54 -7.47 0.83 5.56
N LEU A 55 -6.66 0.57 4.56
CA LEU A 55 -6.48 1.50 3.43
C LEU A 55 -7.79 1.69 2.66
N GLU A 56 -8.53 0.62 2.46
CA GLU A 56 -9.84 0.69 1.79
C GLU A 56 -10.83 1.49 2.65
N ALA A 57 -10.87 1.23 3.95
CA ALA A 57 -11.74 1.96 4.87
C ALA A 57 -11.43 3.46 4.90
N LYS A 58 -10.16 3.82 4.72
CA LYS A 58 -9.74 5.23 4.65
C LYS A 58 -10.02 5.87 3.27
N GLY A 59 -10.46 5.08 2.30
CA GLY A 59 -10.72 5.57 0.95
C GLY A 59 -9.48 5.73 0.09
N PHE A 60 -8.38 5.07 0.46
CA PHE A 60 -7.10 5.20 -0.24
C PHE A 60 -6.91 4.16 -1.33
N VAL A 61 -7.62 3.04 -1.25
CA VAL A 61 -7.63 2.01 -2.31
C VAL A 61 -9.06 1.54 -2.54
N ASP A 62 -9.30 1.02 -3.75
CA ASP A 62 -10.48 0.24 -4.10
C ASP A 62 -10.07 -1.22 -4.21
N SER A 63 -11.02 -2.11 -4.00
CA SER A 63 -10.80 -3.53 -4.25
C SER A 63 -11.96 -4.11 -5.07
N TRP A 64 -11.64 -5.19 -5.78
CA TRP A 64 -12.62 -5.95 -6.54
C TRP A 64 -12.08 -7.36 -6.71
N PHE A 65 -12.95 -8.30 -7.04
CA PHE A 65 -12.52 -9.66 -7.36
C PHE A 65 -12.24 -9.75 -8.85
N GLY A 66 -11.01 -10.14 -9.19
CA GLY A 66 -10.58 -10.33 -10.56
C GLY A 66 -11.14 -11.63 -11.13
N ASP A 67 -10.76 -11.93 -12.37
CA ASP A 67 -11.16 -13.17 -13.00
C ASP A 67 -10.60 -14.38 -12.25
N PRO A 68 -11.33 -15.51 -12.22
CA PRO A 68 -10.80 -16.72 -11.61
C PRO A 68 -9.47 -17.12 -12.25
N ILE A 69 -8.52 -17.55 -11.41
CA ILE A 69 -7.27 -18.08 -11.92
C ILE A 69 -7.50 -19.46 -12.53
N SER A 70 -6.72 -19.80 -13.56
CA SER A 70 -6.88 -21.04 -14.31
C SER A 70 -6.23 -22.26 -13.64
N GLU A 71 -5.93 -22.20 -12.37
CA GLU A 71 -5.39 -23.31 -11.61
C GLU A 71 -6.48 -24.16 -10.99
N PRO A 72 -6.23 -25.44 -10.69
CA PRO A 72 -7.21 -26.28 -9.99
C PRO A 72 -7.66 -25.61 -8.70
N GLY A 73 -8.98 -25.53 -8.50
CA GLY A 73 -9.54 -24.82 -7.35
C GLY A 73 -9.48 -23.31 -7.47
N GLY A 74 -9.21 -22.78 -8.65
CA GLY A 74 -8.98 -21.37 -8.91
C GLY A 74 -10.10 -20.46 -8.43
N LYS A 75 -9.80 -19.68 -7.38
CA LYS A 75 -10.68 -18.65 -6.85
C LYS A 75 -10.30 -17.31 -7.45
N SER A 76 -11.27 -16.40 -7.53
CA SER A 76 -10.99 -15.03 -7.91
C SER A 76 -10.04 -14.40 -6.90
N ARG A 77 -9.09 -13.63 -7.40
CA ARG A 77 -8.17 -12.87 -6.55
C ARG A 77 -8.78 -11.53 -6.21
N ARG A 78 -8.62 -11.11 -4.96
CA ARG A 78 -9.02 -9.77 -4.58
C ARG A 78 -7.93 -8.81 -5.02
N MET A 79 -8.28 -7.97 -5.98
CA MET A 79 -7.38 -6.99 -6.58
C MET A 79 -7.56 -5.64 -5.94
N PHE A 80 -6.51 -4.83 -5.98
CA PHE A 80 -6.50 -3.50 -5.37
C PHE A 80 -5.93 -2.48 -6.35
N ARG A 81 -6.41 -1.25 -6.24
CA ARG A 81 -5.81 -0.12 -6.96
C ARG A 81 -5.87 1.11 -6.07
N ILE A 82 -4.90 1.99 -6.26
CA ILE A 82 -4.85 3.23 -5.50
C ILE A 82 -5.93 4.21 -5.98
N ARG A 83 -6.52 4.92 -5.03
CA ARG A 83 -7.47 5.99 -5.33
C ARG A 83 -6.74 7.34 -5.32
N PRO A 84 -7.34 8.38 -5.93
CA PRO A 84 -6.74 9.72 -5.89
C PRO A 84 -6.40 10.20 -4.47
N ALA A 85 -7.25 9.90 -3.49
CA ALA A 85 -6.99 10.27 -2.10
C ALA A 85 -5.74 9.53 -1.55
N GLY A 86 -5.54 8.27 -1.94
CA GLY A 86 -4.35 7.53 -1.53
C GLY A 86 -3.08 8.09 -2.14
N LEU A 87 -3.14 8.45 -3.42
CA LEU A 87 -2.01 9.08 -4.09
C LEU A 87 -1.66 10.43 -3.44
N ALA A 88 -2.67 11.23 -3.13
CA ALA A 88 -2.46 12.51 -2.45
C ALA A 88 -1.84 12.33 -1.06
N ALA A 89 -2.28 11.30 -0.31
CA ALA A 89 -1.71 10.99 1.00
C ALA A 89 -0.23 10.61 0.91
N LEU A 90 0.14 9.79 -0.08
CA LEU A 90 1.54 9.43 -0.30
C LEU A 90 2.39 10.65 -0.67
N ARG A 91 1.90 11.49 -1.57
CA ARG A 91 2.62 12.72 -1.95
C ARG A 91 2.83 13.63 -0.77
N SER A 92 1.82 13.77 0.08
CA SER A 92 1.89 14.62 1.25
C SER A 92 2.96 14.15 2.24
N ILE A 93 3.00 12.85 2.52
CA ILE A 93 4.00 12.31 3.46
C ILE A 93 5.41 12.39 2.88
N GLN A 94 5.58 12.14 1.58
CA GLN A 94 6.88 12.26 0.93
C GLN A 94 7.41 13.69 1.01
N LYS A 95 6.55 14.67 0.78
CA LYS A 95 6.93 16.08 0.87
C LYS A 95 7.32 16.45 2.30
N ALA A 96 6.57 15.97 3.27
CA ALA A 96 6.86 16.26 4.69
C ALA A 96 8.22 15.68 5.08
N ILE A 97 8.49 14.43 4.70
CA ILE A 97 9.76 13.78 4.99
C ILE A 97 10.91 14.51 4.30
N SER A 98 10.76 14.86 3.01
CA SER A 98 11.76 15.59 2.26
C SER A 98 12.09 16.94 2.88
N ARG A 99 11.08 17.67 3.31
CA ARG A 99 11.29 18.99 3.95
C ARG A 99 12.04 18.88 5.26
N LEU A 100 11.69 17.87 6.08
CA LEU A 100 12.38 17.65 7.35
C LEU A 100 13.80 17.14 7.15
N ALA A 101 14.02 16.33 6.12
CA ALA A 101 15.35 15.78 5.81
C ALA A 101 16.28 16.82 5.16
N ALA A 102 15.72 17.92 4.64
CA ALA A 102 16.50 18.93 3.94
C ALA A 102 17.59 19.51 4.85
N GLY A 103 18.82 19.55 4.36
CA GLY A 103 19.97 20.05 5.11
C GLY A 103 20.53 19.07 6.13
N THR A 104 19.92 17.89 6.28
CA THR A 104 20.44 16.85 7.16
C THR A 104 21.33 15.87 6.37
N VAL A 105 22.01 14.98 7.08
CA VAL A 105 22.86 13.95 6.46
C VAL A 105 22.06 13.00 5.54
N LEU A 106 20.75 12.89 5.78
CA LEU A 106 19.90 11.99 4.99
C LEU A 106 19.71 12.47 3.54
N GLU A 107 19.94 13.74 3.29
CA GLU A 107 19.75 14.33 1.97
C GLU A 107 20.91 14.07 1.00
N ARG A 108 22.03 13.60 1.50
CA ARG A 108 23.24 13.37 0.69
C ARG A 108 23.15 12.12 -0.18
#